data_94920a043fedc91c09f8c2a8ee3b7a45
#
_entry.id   94920a043fedc91c09f8c2a8ee3b7a45
#
_cell.length_a   1.000
_cell.length_b   1.000
_cell.length_c   1.000
_cell.angle_alpha   90.00
_cell.angle_beta   90.00
_cell.angle_gamma   90.00
#
_symmetry.space_group_name_H-M   'P 1'
#
loop_
_entity.id
_entity.type
_entity.pdbx_description
1 polymer ?
#
loop_
_entity_poly.entity_id
_entity_poly.type
_entity_poly.pdbx_seq_one_letter_code
_entity_poly.pdbx_strand_id
1 'polypeptide(L)'
;DFLNQLNFTPERLEDFVQAINSLPIYAKRYNFSKVKVPVLQQTVEWCRAAEILEERPTYVEDPLFHAGAYYPQDASSMFVDYILQNIQMEKHPVFLDLCAAPGGKSTLLLSHLNHDGFLVSNEIIGSRSAILHENVSKWGAANVLVTNNSSKEFSEMDGVFDLILVDAPCSGEGMFRKDLNARNEWSLNNVNMCAQRQSQILEDILPSLKKDGWILY
;
A
#
# COMPACT_ATOMS: atom_id res chain seq x y z
N ASP A 1 0.55 22.09 -16.82
CA ASP A 1 -0.74 22.37 -16.15
C ASP A 1 -0.77 21.93 -14.68
N PHE A 2 -0.22 20.77 -14.32
CA PHE A 2 -0.16 20.30 -12.92
C PHE A 2 0.53 21.30 -11.99
N LEU A 3 1.72 21.79 -12.34
CA LEU A 3 2.49 22.73 -11.51
C LEU A 3 1.72 24.03 -11.22
N ASN A 4 0.85 24.45 -12.14
CA ASN A 4 0.01 25.65 -11.97
C ASN A 4 -1.11 25.46 -10.93
N GLN A 5 -1.41 24.21 -10.53
CA GLN A 5 -2.38 23.91 -9.48
C GLN A 5 -1.74 23.95 -8.08
N LEU A 6 -0.40 23.91 -8.01
CA LEU A 6 0.31 23.96 -6.75
C LEU A 6 0.40 25.41 -6.26
N ASN A 7 -0.22 25.68 -5.13
CA ASN A 7 -0.13 27.00 -4.48
C ASN A 7 1.18 27.11 -3.67
N PHE A 8 2.32 26.98 -4.36
CA PHE A 8 3.67 27.01 -3.80
C PHE A 8 4.33 28.38 -4.02
N THR A 9 5.22 28.77 -3.10
CA THR A 9 6.17 29.86 -3.37
C THR A 9 7.14 29.45 -4.50
N PRO A 10 7.77 30.38 -5.21
CA PRO A 10 8.74 30.05 -6.28
C PRO A 10 9.84 29.09 -5.82
N GLU A 11 10.43 29.32 -4.65
CA GLU A 11 11.48 28.46 -4.08
C GLU A 11 10.96 27.03 -3.84
N ARG A 12 9.78 26.91 -3.22
CA ARG A 12 9.16 25.60 -2.96
C ARG A 12 8.78 24.87 -4.24
N LEU A 13 8.40 25.59 -5.28
CA LEU A 13 8.12 25.02 -6.58
C LEU A 13 9.38 24.47 -7.24
N GLU A 14 10.49 25.19 -7.13
CA GLU A 14 11.80 24.76 -7.66
C GLU A 14 12.28 23.49 -6.94
N ASP A 15 12.26 23.46 -5.61
CA ASP A 15 12.57 22.28 -4.80
C ASP A 15 11.71 21.07 -5.19
N PHE A 16 10.42 21.29 -5.37
CA PHE A 16 9.48 20.25 -5.78
C PHE A 16 9.81 19.70 -7.17
N VAL A 17 10.07 20.57 -8.15
CA VAL A 17 10.46 20.18 -9.52
C VAL A 17 11.77 19.41 -9.51
N GLN A 18 12.74 19.82 -8.72
CA GLN A 18 13.98 19.09 -8.54
C GLN A 18 13.74 17.71 -7.93
N ALA A 19 12.89 17.60 -6.91
CA ALA A 19 12.55 16.34 -6.25
C ALA A 19 11.86 15.35 -7.19
N ILE A 20 10.87 15.79 -8.01
CA ILE A 20 10.20 14.88 -8.96
C ILE A 20 11.11 14.46 -10.14
N ASN A 21 12.16 15.19 -10.42
CA ASN A 21 13.13 14.85 -11.47
C ASN A 21 14.34 14.07 -10.93
N SER A 22 14.45 13.88 -9.63
CA SER A 22 15.47 13.03 -9.02
C SER A 22 15.23 11.55 -9.27
N LEU A 23 16.27 10.72 -9.13
CA LEU A 23 16.13 9.27 -9.24
C LEU A 23 15.19 8.73 -8.15
N PRO A 24 14.37 7.70 -8.47
CA PRO A 24 13.56 7.02 -7.48
C PRO A 24 14.41 6.40 -6.38
N ILE A 25 13.92 6.45 -5.15
CA ILE A 25 14.51 5.70 -4.03
C ILE A 25 13.95 4.29 -4.08
N TYR A 26 14.83 3.30 -4.01
CA TYR A 26 14.44 1.90 -3.95
C TYR A 26 14.53 1.39 -2.52
N ALA A 27 13.57 0.60 -2.10
CA ALA A 27 13.57 -0.03 -0.80
C ALA A 27 12.94 -1.42 -0.87
N LYS A 28 13.24 -2.25 0.13
CA LYS A 28 12.62 -3.56 0.33
C LYS A 28 12.27 -3.75 1.80
N ARG A 29 11.22 -4.51 2.06
CA ARG A 29 10.77 -4.88 3.40
C ARG A 29 10.90 -6.38 3.60
N TYR A 30 11.60 -6.79 4.64
CA TYR A 30 11.88 -8.18 4.97
C TYR A 30 10.67 -8.88 5.61
N ASN A 31 10.54 -10.16 5.31
CA ASN A 31 9.58 -11.06 5.94
C ASN A 31 10.25 -11.78 7.13
N PHE A 32 10.01 -11.30 8.34
CA PHE A 32 10.62 -11.84 9.56
C PHE A 32 10.18 -13.26 9.89
N SER A 33 9.09 -13.74 9.32
CA SER A 33 8.69 -15.13 9.48
C SER A 33 9.55 -16.11 8.68
N LYS A 34 10.28 -15.60 7.67
CA LYS A 34 11.08 -16.42 6.74
C LYS A 34 12.58 -16.19 6.85
N VAL A 35 13.00 -15.01 7.23
CA VAL A 35 14.43 -14.66 7.29
C VAL A 35 14.77 -13.94 8.59
N LYS A 36 15.98 -14.21 9.10
CA LYS A 36 16.59 -13.33 10.10
C LYS A 36 17.05 -12.07 9.38
N VAL A 37 16.62 -10.92 9.88
CA VAL A 37 17.01 -9.64 9.30
C VAL A 37 18.52 -9.46 9.43
N PRO A 38 19.22 -9.16 8.33
CA PRO A 38 20.63 -8.78 8.38
C PRO A 38 20.79 -7.46 9.14
N VAL A 39 22.01 -7.13 9.49
CA VAL A 39 22.30 -5.77 9.96
C VAL A 39 22.08 -4.83 8.76
N LEU A 40 21.04 -4.01 8.84
CA LEU A 40 20.64 -3.11 7.78
C LEU A 40 21.62 -1.92 7.72
N GLN A 41 22.07 -1.55 6.53
CA GLN A 41 22.98 -0.42 6.34
C GLN A 41 22.23 0.92 6.36
N GLN A 42 21.09 0.97 5.68
CA GLN A 42 20.21 2.14 5.64
C GLN A 42 18.77 1.70 5.94
N THR A 43 18.29 2.06 7.11
CA THR A 43 16.93 1.71 7.54
C THR A 43 15.93 2.76 7.09
N VAL A 44 14.67 2.34 6.91
CA VAL A 44 13.53 3.25 6.80
C VAL A 44 13.08 3.60 8.21
N GLU A 45 13.14 4.87 8.60
CA GLU A 45 12.88 5.32 9.99
C GLU A 45 11.56 4.82 10.58
N TRP A 46 10.52 4.77 9.75
CA TRP A 46 9.18 4.37 10.17
C TRP A 46 8.85 2.90 9.93
N CYS A 47 9.80 2.10 9.41
CA CYS A 47 9.60 0.66 9.19
C CYS A 47 10.89 -0.10 9.48
N ARG A 48 10.97 -0.72 10.67
CA ARG A 48 12.18 -1.44 11.13
C ARG A 48 12.54 -2.66 10.27
N ALA A 49 11.58 -3.20 9.55
CA ALA A 49 11.78 -4.34 8.66
C ALA A 49 12.32 -3.93 7.28
N ALA A 50 12.55 -2.63 7.04
CA ALA A 50 12.84 -2.11 5.72
C ALA A 50 14.23 -1.52 5.59
N GLU A 51 14.78 -1.66 4.39
CA GLU A 51 16.09 -1.19 3.97
C GLU A 51 15.98 -0.36 2.70
N ILE A 52 16.65 0.79 2.68
CA ILE A 52 16.86 1.59 1.47
C ILE A 52 18.03 0.97 0.69
N LEU A 53 17.87 0.88 -0.61
CA LEU A 53 18.84 0.27 -1.52
C LEU A 53 19.56 1.37 -2.31
N GLU A 54 20.85 1.21 -2.53
CA GLU A 54 21.65 2.14 -3.34
C GLU A 54 21.23 2.14 -4.81
N GLU A 55 20.82 0.96 -5.31
CA GLU A 55 20.37 0.78 -6.69
C GLU A 55 19.19 -0.20 -6.77
N ARG A 56 18.51 -0.23 -7.92
CA ARG A 56 17.43 -1.17 -8.17
C ARG A 56 17.96 -2.57 -8.47
N PRO A 57 17.70 -3.58 -7.62
CA PRO A 57 18.10 -4.94 -7.91
C PRO A 57 17.32 -5.57 -9.08
N THR A 58 17.89 -6.57 -9.71
CA THR A 58 17.19 -7.45 -10.64
C THR A 58 16.42 -8.51 -9.86
N TYR A 59 15.27 -8.13 -9.30
CA TYR A 59 14.48 -8.99 -8.40
C TYR A 59 14.14 -10.37 -8.99
N VAL A 60 13.96 -10.45 -10.32
CA VAL A 60 13.58 -11.70 -11.01
C VAL A 60 14.67 -12.78 -10.90
N GLU A 61 15.92 -12.38 -10.69
CA GLU A 61 17.06 -13.29 -10.55
C GLU A 61 17.34 -13.68 -9.10
N ASP A 62 16.64 -13.04 -8.14
CA ASP A 62 16.88 -13.30 -6.71
C ASP A 62 15.95 -14.39 -6.18
N PRO A 63 16.50 -15.58 -5.81
CA PRO A 63 15.71 -16.67 -5.21
C PRO A 63 14.96 -16.25 -3.94
N LEU A 64 15.51 -15.32 -3.15
CA LEU A 64 14.88 -14.84 -1.93
C LEU A 64 13.62 -14.02 -2.22
N PHE A 65 13.59 -13.28 -3.33
CA PHE A 65 12.37 -12.60 -3.78
C PHE A 65 11.27 -13.62 -4.12
N HIS A 66 11.61 -14.67 -4.87
CA HIS A 66 10.65 -15.72 -5.22
C HIS A 66 10.19 -16.55 -4.02
N ALA A 67 11.04 -16.69 -3.01
CA ALA A 67 10.70 -17.34 -1.74
C ALA A 67 9.85 -16.45 -0.81
N GLY A 68 9.60 -15.18 -1.16
CA GLY A 68 8.87 -14.23 -0.31
C GLY A 68 9.61 -13.84 0.96
N ALA A 69 10.95 -13.87 0.92
CA ALA A 69 11.82 -13.45 2.02
C ALA A 69 11.79 -11.93 2.24
N TYR A 70 11.43 -11.18 1.21
CA TYR A 70 11.22 -9.75 1.24
C TYR A 70 10.22 -9.30 0.16
N TYR A 71 9.70 -8.09 0.30
CA TYR A 71 8.84 -7.42 -0.67
C TYR A 71 9.48 -6.11 -1.11
N PRO A 72 9.71 -5.85 -2.42
CA PRO A 72 10.11 -4.54 -2.93
C PRO A 72 8.97 -3.55 -2.73
N GLN A 73 9.18 -2.52 -1.92
CA GLN A 73 8.13 -1.59 -1.57
C GLN A 73 8.70 -0.17 -1.48
N ASP A 74 7.91 0.81 -1.90
CA ASP A 74 8.26 2.22 -1.74
C ASP A 74 8.33 2.57 -0.25
N ALA A 75 9.39 3.28 0.16
CA ALA A 75 9.59 3.64 1.56
C ALA A 75 8.41 4.46 2.11
N SER A 76 7.84 5.38 1.31
CA SER A 76 6.69 6.20 1.73
C SER A 76 5.45 5.35 2.01
N SER A 77 5.18 4.31 1.20
CA SER A 77 4.04 3.43 1.43
C SER A 77 4.19 2.52 2.66
N MET A 78 5.42 2.39 3.18
CA MET A 78 5.67 1.68 4.45
C MET A 78 5.31 2.52 5.70
N PHE A 79 4.92 3.80 5.54
CA PHE A 79 4.48 4.63 6.67
C PHE A 79 3.25 4.05 7.40
N VAL A 80 2.49 3.23 6.73
CA VAL A 80 1.42 2.41 7.33
C VAL A 80 1.94 1.56 8.50
N ASP A 81 3.20 1.09 8.44
CA ASP A 81 3.84 0.34 9.52
C ASP A 81 3.93 1.16 10.82
N TYR A 82 4.34 2.42 10.69
CA TYR A 82 4.40 3.35 11.82
C TYR A 82 3.02 3.59 12.45
N ILE A 83 1.99 3.77 11.64
CA ILE A 83 0.63 3.97 12.12
C ILE A 83 0.17 2.74 12.91
N LEU A 84 0.35 1.54 12.35
CA LEU A 84 -0.06 0.28 12.98
C LEU A 84 0.67 0.01 14.31
N GLN A 85 1.92 0.46 14.46
CA GLN A 85 2.67 0.36 15.72
C GLN A 85 2.11 1.27 16.82
N ASN A 86 1.37 2.32 16.46
CA ASN A 86 0.87 3.34 17.39
C ASN A 86 -0.63 3.28 17.66
N ILE A 87 -1.35 2.32 17.07
CA ILE A 87 -2.77 2.07 17.36
C ILE A 87 -2.95 0.78 18.15
N GLN A 88 -3.93 0.77 19.03
CA GLN A 88 -4.27 -0.44 19.78
C GLN A 88 -5.29 -1.25 19.00
N MET A 89 -5.06 -2.55 18.91
CA MET A 89 -5.95 -3.50 18.27
C MET A 89 -6.52 -4.48 19.29
N GLU A 90 -7.75 -4.91 19.03
CA GLU A 90 -8.38 -6.00 19.76
C GLU A 90 -7.65 -7.33 19.53
N LYS A 91 -7.97 -8.34 20.37
CA LYS A 91 -7.50 -9.69 20.11
C LYS A 91 -8.20 -10.28 18.89
N HIS A 92 -7.44 -10.99 18.06
CA HIS A 92 -7.93 -11.61 16.82
C HIS A 92 -8.60 -10.62 15.86
N PRO A 93 -7.93 -9.51 15.51
CA PRO A 93 -8.55 -8.46 14.69
C PRO A 93 -8.76 -8.94 13.26
N VAL A 94 -9.79 -8.43 12.61
CA VAL A 94 -10.09 -8.66 11.20
C VAL A 94 -9.79 -7.38 10.42
N PHE A 95 -8.85 -7.46 9.50
CA PHE A 95 -8.45 -6.34 8.66
C PHE A 95 -8.99 -6.50 7.24
N LEU A 96 -9.26 -5.38 6.59
CA LEU A 96 -9.53 -5.29 5.16
C LEU A 96 -8.49 -4.39 4.48
N ASP A 97 -7.83 -4.90 3.44
CA ASP A 97 -7.11 -4.10 2.46
C ASP A 97 -7.97 -4.04 1.19
N LEU A 98 -8.67 -2.92 0.98
CA LEU A 98 -9.76 -2.85 -0.01
C LEU A 98 -9.28 -2.72 -1.45
N CYS A 99 -8.16 -2.02 -1.69
CA CYS A 99 -7.57 -1.78 -3.02
C CYS A 99 -6.13 -2.31 -3.04
N ALA A 100 -5.99 -3.62 -2.80
CA ALA A 100 -4.78 -4.22 -2.28
C ALA A 100 -3.65 -4.44 -3.29
N ALA A 101 -3.97 -4.61 -4.59
CA ALA A 101 -2.95 -4.98 -5.57
C ALA A 101 -1.88 -3.89 -5.76
N PRO A 102 -0.63 -4.28 -5.84
CA PRO A 102 -0.09 -5.64 -6.01
C PRO A 102 0.21 -6.43 -4.72
N GLY A 103 -0.14 -5.93 -3.51
CA GLY A 103 0.00 -6.68 -2.26
C GLY A 103 1.05 -6.16 -1.27
N GLY A 104 1.69 -5.03 -1.56
CA GLY A 104 2.72 -4.46 -0.67
C GLY A 104 2.17 -4.07 0.70
N LYS A 105 0.99 -3.43 0.75
CA LYS A 105 0.32 -3.08 2.00
C LYS A 105 -0.32 -4.29 2.67
N SER A 106 -0.92 -5.22 1.90
CA SER A 106 -1.44 -6.49 2.42
C SER A 106 -0.38 -7.29 3.16
N THR A 107 0.80 -7.47 2.57
CA THR A 107 1.90 -8.19 3.21
C THR A 107 2.48 -7.46 4.42
N LEU A 108 2.33 -6.13 4.49
CA LEU A 108 2.67 -5.34 5.67
C LEU A 108 1.64 -5.57 6.79
N LEU A 109 0.33 -5.51 6.47
CA LEU A 109 -0.74 -5.82 7.42
C LEU A 109 -0.60 -7.24 8.00
N LEU A 110 -0.26 -8.22 7.18
CA LEU A 110 -0.01 -9.60 7.61
C LEU A 110 1.15 -9.71 8.61
N SER A 111 2.19 -8.87 8.47
CA SER A 111 3.30 -8.83 9.43
C SER A 111 2.86 -8.35 10.81
N HIS A 112 1.82 -7.51 10.90
CA HIS A 112 1.24 -7.04 12.16
C HIS A 112 0.23 -8.02 12.77
N LEU A 113 -0.54 -8.70 11.93
CA LEU A 113 -1.54 -9.67 12.40
C LEU A 113 -0.91 -10.92 13.01
N ASN A 114 0.33 -11.24 12.65
CA ASN A 114 0.98 -12.49 13.02
C ASN A 114 0.06 -13.70 12.72
N HIS A 115 -0.29 -14.48 13.74
CA HIS A 115 -1.19 -15.64 13.59
C HIS A 115 -2.54 -15.44 14.30
N ASP A 116 -2.75 -14.28 14.94
CA ASP A 116 -3.89 -14.07 15.84
C ASP A 116 -5.08 -13.35 15.17
N GLY A 117 -4.87 -12.72 14.03
CA GLY A 117 -5.90 -12.01 13.28
C GLY A 117 -6.12 -12.59 11.89
N PHE A 118 -6.98 -11.95 11.12
CA PHE A 118 -7.32 -12.35 9.76
C PHE A 118 -7.31 -11.15 8.80
N LEU A 119 -6.82 -11.33 7.58
CA LEU A 119 -6.81 -10.32 6.53
C LEU A 119 -7.74 -10.71 5.39
N VAL A 120 -8.64 -9.81 5.00
CA VAL A 120 -9.28 -9.83 3.68
C VAL A 120 -8.51 -8.86 2.79
N SER A 121 -7.95 -9.36 1.70
CA SER A 121 -7.15 -8.59 0.75
C SER A 121 -7.88 -8.56 -0.59
N ASN A 122 -8.48 -7.41 -0.94
CA ASN A 122 -9.39 -7.26 -2.06
C ASN A 122 -8.81 -6.44 -3.22
N GLU A 123 -9.11 -6.84 -4.43
CA GLU A 123 -8.82 -6.05 -5.64
C GLU A 123 -9.92 -6.26 -6.67
N ILE A 124 -10.55 -5.16 -7.09
CA ILE A 124 -11.69 -5.19 -8.03
C ILE A 124 -11.29 -5.61 -9.45
N ILE A 125 -10.04 -5.34 -9.87
CA ILE A 125 -9.56 -5.67 -11.21
C ILE A 125 -8.99 -7.08 -11.23
N GLY A 126 -9.65 -8.02 -11.92
CA GLY A 126 -9.30 -9.44 -11.90
C GLY A 126 -7.83 -9.75 -12.29
N SER A 127 -7.28 -9.06 -13.29
CA SER A 127 -5.86 -9.25 -13.66
C SER A 127 -4.89 -8.79 -12.56
N ARG A 128 -5.23 -7.73 -11.82
CA ARG A 128 -4.45 -7.26 -10.66
C ARG A 128 -4.65 -8.13 -9.43
N SER A 129 -5.87 -8.68 -9.25
CA SER A 129 -6.17 -9.65 -8.20
C SER A 129 -5.33 -10.93 -8.33
N ALA A 130 -5.07 -11.39 -9.55
CA ALA A 130 -4.15 -12.52 -9.79
C ALA A 130 -2.71 -12.23 -9.31
N ILE A 131 -2.20 -11.02 -9.55
CA ILE A 131 -0.88 -10.58 -9.08
C ILE A 131 -0.86 -10.48 -7.54
N LEU A 132 -1.94 -9.94 -6.97
CA LEU A 132 -2.12 -9.87 -5.52
C LEU A 132 -2.07 -11.26 -4.88
N HIS A 133 -2.82 -12.21 -5.44
CA HIS A 133 -2.84 -13.60 -4.98
C HIS A 133 -1.44 -14.23 -5.03
N GLU A 134 -0.70 -14.03 -6.11
CA GLU A 134 0.68 -14.53 -6.23
C GLU A 134 1.58 -13.97 -5.14
N ASN A 135 1.56 -12.65 -4.92
CA ASN A 135 2.41 -11.98 -3.95
C ASN A 135 2.07 -12.35 -2.49
N VAL A 136 0.78 -12.45 -2.18
CA VAL A 136 0.30 -12.90 -0.86
C VAL A 136 0.68 -14.37 -0.63
N SER A 137 0.55 -15.23 -1.65
CA SER A 137 0.98 -16.65 -1.58
C SER A 137 2.48 -16.76 -1.35
N LYS A 138 3.30 -15.98 -2.05
CA LYS A 138 4.75 -15.91 -1.82
C LYS A 138 5.08 -15.46 -0.40
N TRP A 139 4.30 -14.54 0.16
CA TRP A 139 4.50 -14.08 1.55
C TRP A 139 4.30 -15.21 2.55
N GLY A 140 3.33 -16.11 2.30
CA GLY A 140 3.19 -17.38 2.98
C GLY A 140 2.45 -17.32 4.33
N ALA A 141 1.64 -16.29 4.57
CA ALA A 141 0.73 -16.23 5.69
C ALA A 141 -0.52 -17.09 5.42
N ALA A 142 -1.01 -17.83 6.44
CA ALA A 142 -2.17 -18.70 6.30
C ALA A 142 -3.49 -18.01 6.62
N ASN A 143 -3.45 -16.86 7.29
CA ASN A 143 -4.60 -16.12 7.81
C ASN A 143 -5.03 -14.97 6.88
N VAL A 144 -5.14 -15.25 5.58
CA VAL A 144 -5.53 -14.28 4.57
C VAL A 144 -6.47 -14.88 3.53
N LEU A 145 -7.45 -14.09 3.12
CA LEU A 145 -8.33 -14.37 1.99
C LEU A 145 -8.15 -13.30 0.91
N VAL A 146 -7.84 -13.71 -0.31
CA VAL A 146 -7.82 -12.80 -1.46
C VAL A 146 -9.19 -12.83 -2.14
N THR A 147 -9.78 -11.64 -2.37
CA THR A 147 -11.09 -11.48 -2.98
C THR A 147 -11.04 -10.57 -4.20
N ASN A 148 -12.08 -10.67 -5.04
CA ASN A 148 -12.22 -9.84 -6.23
C ASN A 148 -13.65 -9.26 -6.28
N ASN A 149 -13.89 -8.29 -5.39
CA ASN A 149 -15.20 -7.70 -5.14
C ASN A 149 -15.16 -6.18 -5.32
N SER A 150 -16.31 -5.58 -5.59
CA SER A 150 -16.50 -4.13 -5.53
C SER A 150 -16.62 -3.65 -4.07
N SER A 151 -16.37 -2.37 -3.81
CA SER A 151 -16.57 -1.77 -2.47
C SER A 151 -17.99 -1.93 -1.98
N LYS A 152 -18.96 -1.85 -2.89
CA LYS A 152 -20.38 -1.99 -2.59
C LYS A 152 -20.75 -3.35 -2.00
N GLU A 153 -20.09 -4.44 -2.41
CA GLU A 153 -20.38 -5.78 -1.88
C GLU A 153 -19.97 -5.93 -0.40
N PHE A 154 -19.03 -5.12 0.05
CA PHE A 154 -18.63 -5.07 1.46
C PHE A 154 -19.60 -4.28 2.34
N SER A 155 -20.45 -3.42 1.77
CA SER A 155 -21.44 -2.65 2.55
C SER A 155 -22.48 -3.54 3.28
N GLU A 156 -22.62 -4.78 2.83
CA GLU A 156 -23.50 -5.75 3.47
C GLU A 156 -22.87 -6.45 4.70
N MET A 157 -21.58 -6.21 4.94
CA MET A 157 -20.81 -6.79 6.05
C MET A 157 -20.78 -5.83 7.24
N ASP A 158 -21.92 -5.65 7.92
CA ASP A 158 -22.08 -4.68 9.01
C ASP A 158 -21.13 -4.94 10.19
N GLY A 159 -20.24 -3.97 10.49
CA GLY A 159 -19.36 -3.99 11.65
C GLY A 159 -18.40 -5.18 11.73
N VAL A 160 -17.83 -5.64 10.63
CA VAL A 160 -16.93 -6.81 10.59
C VAL A 160 -15.46 -6.46 10.83
N PHE A 161 -14.98 -5.34 10.28
CA PHE A 161 -13.55 -5.04 10.24
C PHE A 161 -13.11 -4.12 11.38
N ASP A 162 -12.04 -4.52 12.06
CA ASP A 162 -11.38 -3.71 13.09
C ASP A 162 -10.51 -2.60 12.46
N LEU A 163 -9.97 -2.87 11.26
CA LEU A 163 -9.20 -1.93 10.46
C LEU A 163 -9.51 -2.11 8.98
N ILE A 164 -9.75 -0.99 8.30
CA ILE A 164 -9.88 -0.93 6.85
C ILE A 164 -8.78 -0.03 6.29
N LEU A 165 -7.97 -0.58 5.39
CA LEU A 165 -7.00 0.18 4.60
C LEU A 165 -7.58 0.44 3.20
N VAL A 166 -7.60 1.71 2.80
CA VAL A 166 -8.11 2.14 1.50
C VAL A 166 -7.04 2.93 0.75
N ASP A 167 -6.19 2.24 0.01
CA ASP A 167 -5.26 2.85 -0.95
C ASP A 167 -5.98 3.01 -2.30
N ALA A 168 -6.94 3.92 -2.32
CA ALA A 168 -7.88 4.06 -3.43
C ALA A 168 -7.19 4.54 -4.72
N PRO A 169 -7.74 4.17 -5.90
CA PRO A 169 -7.24 4.67 -7.18
C PRO A 169 -7.21 6.20 -7.22
N CYS A 170 -6.07 6.76 -7.61
CA CYS A 170 -5.83 8.20 -7.72
C CYS A 170 -5.43 8.60 -9.14
N SER A 171 -5.20 9.88 -9.36
CA SER A 171 -4.82 10.48 -10.65
C SER A 171 -3.35 10.30 -11.04
N GLY A 172 -2.56 9.59 -10.22
CA GLY A 172 -1.24 9.08 -10.59
C GLY A 172 -0.06 10.01 -10.27
N GLU A 173 -0.24 11.08 -9.50
CA GLU A 173 0.83 12.04 -9.16
C GLU A 173 2.00 11.36 -8.44
N GLY A 174 1.74 10.33 -7.63
CA GLY A 174 2.77 9.52 -6.98
C GLY A 174 3.72 8.79 -7.94
N MET A 175 3.33 8.66 -9.20
CA MET A 175 4.13 8.03 -10.25
C MET A 175 5.02 9.01 -11.02
N PHE A 176 4.86 10.32 -10.87
CA PHE A 176 5.55 11.34 -11.70
C PHE A 176 7.08 11.23 -11.70
N ARG A 177 7.67 10.70 -10.62
CA ARG A 177 9.11 10.46 -10.54
C ARG A 177 9.54 9.14 -11.20
N LYS A 178 8.63 8.18 -11.29
CA LYS A 178 8.92 6.81 -11.76
C LYS A 178 8.51 6.57 -13.20
N ASP A 179 7.46 7.27 -13.66
CA ASP A 179 6.87 7.10 -14.99
C ASP A 179 6.54 8.47 -15.60
N LEU A 180 7.28 8.80 -16.66
CA LEU A 180 7.07 10.06 -17.37
C LEU A 180 5.72 10.09 -18.11
N ASN A 181 5.16 8.93 -18.51
CA ASN A 181 3.84 8.88 -19.14
C ASN A 181 2.73 9.33 -18.19
N ALA A 182 2.84 9.02 -16.91
CA ALA A 182 1.89 9.48 -15.89
C ALA A 182 1.74 11.01 -15.86
N ARG A 183 2.84 11.76 -16.17
CA ARG A 183 2.80 13.22 -16.27
C ARG A 183 2.00 13.71 -17.49
N ASN A 184 2.05 12.96 -18.59
CA ASN A 184 1.36 13.31 -19.86
C ASN A 184 -0.13 12.97 -19.80
N GLU A 185 -0.49 11.93 -19.06
CA GLU A 185 -1.88 11.45 -18.90
C GLU A 185 -2.65 12.22 -17.82
N TRP A 186 -1.95 12.98 -16.97
CA TRP A 186 -2.57 13.73 -15.89
C TRP A 186 -3.50 14.85 -16.43
N SER A 187 -4.67 14.97 -15.82
CA SER A 187 -5.63 16.04 -16.10
C SER A 187 -6.52 16.33 -14.91
N LEU A 188 -6.99 17.57 -14.79
CA LEU A 188 -7.96 17.98 -13.76
C LEU A 188 -9.25 17.15 -13.82
N ASN A 189 -9.68 16.78 -15.01
CA ASN A 189 -10.84 15.92 -15.18
C ASN A 189 -10.62 14.55 -14.54
N ASN A 190 -9.44 13.96 -14.75
CA ASN A 190 -9.07 12.68 -14.10
C ASN A 190 -9.00 12.82 -12.58
N VAL A 191 -8.44 13.91 -12.06
CA VAL A 191 -8.43 14.22 -10.61
C VAL A 191 -9.85 14.24 -10.05
N ASN A 192 -10.78 14.97 -10.68
CA ASN A 192 -12.16 15.06 -10.23
C ASN A 192 -12.88 13.71 -10.29
N MET A 193 -12.67 12.92 -11.33
CA MET A 193 -13.23 11.57 -11.46
C MET A 193 -12.69 10.63 -10.35
N CYS A 194 -11.40 10.70 -10.06
CA CYS A 194 -10.80 9.93 -8.97
C CYS A 194 -11.36 10.36 -7.61
N ALA A 195 -11.49 11.65 -7.36
CA ALA A 195 -12.05 12.16 -6.11
C ALA A 195 -13.50 11.66 -5.87
N GLN A 196 -14.36 11.70 -6.91
CA GLN A 196 -15.72 11.16 -6.82
C GLN A 196 -15.73 9.65 -6.54
N ARG A 197 -14.86 8.90 -7.23
CA ARG A 197 -14.72 7.45 -7.00
C ARG A 197 -14.26 7.15 -5.57
N GLN A 198 -13.31 7.90 -5.06
CA GLN A 198 -12.78 7.75 -3.70
C GLN A 198 -13.86 8.01 -2.66
N SER A 199 -14.67 9.07 -2.83
CA SER A 199 -15.82 9.35 -1.96
C SER A 199 -16.80 8.18 -1.95
N GLN A 200 -17.15 7.65 -3.13
CA GLN A 200 -18.07 6.53 -3.23
C GLN A 200 -17.52 5.26 -2.55
N ILE A 201 -16.21 4.97 -2.73
CA ILE A 201 -15.55 3.83 -2.07
C ILE A 201 -15.63 3.96 -0.55
N LEU A 202 -15.38 5.16 -0.01
CA LEU A 202 -15.46 5.39 1.43
C LEU A 202 -16.89 5.26 1.95
N GLU A 203 -17.89 5.80 1.24
CA GLU A 203 -19.30 5.66 1.59
C GLU A 203 -19.74 4.19 1.61
N ASP A 204 -19.34 3.41 0.61
CA ASP A 204 -19.67 1.98 0.51
C ASP A 204 -19.10 1.16 1.67
N ILE A 205 -17.85 1.47 2.09
CA ILE A 205 -17.11 0.62 3.03
C ILE A 205 -17.36 0.95 4.49
N LEU A 206 -17.77 2.17 4.81
CA LEU A 206 -17.97 2.61 6.19
C LEU A 206 -18.92 1.72 7.02
N PRO A 207 -20.02 1.17 6.50
CA PRO A 207 -20.87 0.26 7.26
C PRO A 207 -20.16 -1.00 7.74
N SER A 208 -19.16 -1.47 7.02
CA SER A 208 -18.40 -2.68 7.37
C SER A 208 -17.34 -2.46 8.46
N LEU A 209 -17.05 -1.22 8.82
CA LEU A 209 -16.15 -0.88 9.90
C LEU A 209 -16.84 -1.09 11.25
N LYS A 210 -16.17 -1.77 12.18
CA LYS A 210 -16.66 -1.88 13.56
C LYS A 210 -16.77 -0.52 14.22
N LYS A 211 -17.66 -0.42 15.20
CA LYS A 211 -17.63 0.72 16.13
C LYS A 211 -16.26 0.76 16.80
N ASP A 212 -15.66 1.93 16.84
CA ASP A 212 -14.31 2.17 17.37
C ASP A 212 -13.18 1.50 16.55
N GLY A 213 -13.48 1.04 15.33
CA GLY A 213 -12.49 0.55 14.35
C GLY A 213 -11.72 1.70 13.68
N TRP A 214 -10.68 1.33 12.95
CA TRP A 214 -9.77 2.28 12.27
C TRP A 214 -9.95 2.23 10.76
N ILE A 215 -9.95 3.39 10.14
CA ILE A 215 -9.82 3.51 8.69
C ILE A 215 -8.52 4.27 8.36
N LEU A 216 -7.69 3.67 7.53
CA LEU A 216 -6.50 4.28 6.96
C LEU A 216 -6.75 4.56 5.49
N TYR A 217 -6.85 5.86 5.16
CA TYR A 217 -7.11 6.33 3.80
C TYR A 217 -5.95 7.19 3.29
#